data_a04abbdf98f1412a5321e86650851930
#
_entry.id   a04abbdf98f1412a5321e86650851930
#
_cell.length_a   1.000
_cell.length_b   1.000
_cell.length_c   1.000
_cell.angle_alpha   90.00
_cell.angle_beta   90.00
_cell.angle_gamma   90.00
#
_symmetry.space_group_name_H-M   'P 1'
#
loop_
_entity.id
_entity.type
_entity.pdbx_description
1 polymer ?
#
loop_
_entity_poly.entity_id
_entity_poly.type
_entity_poly.pdbx_seq_one_letter_code
_entity_poly.pdbx_strand_id
1 'polypeptide(L)'
;CSGPAYGRQMKSYRAEGYGVLSLLRFIYHLYTFCHTPLPAALRLFCDSKSLLDKTHTYLRYPRYYPNTTLQPDWDIVQQIAITTRLFPTSPHLIHVKAHQDDAVTFADLPVESQLNVRADTLAKEYNATSNHKTSAVPRMPCNAAQLHCQGQTVTSRYRSTIRHEALTPAIRDYTMYRNEWTHANMDMVHWEAHSQALRKNFLHRTFLVKFIHDKLPVGKMIALYKNTFDHRCPSCQDEFEDRTHFLRCPHPERVPWQLQLATAIRKRCDNIPTRPYLMDILIDGLTHWFADTAFIKEEYPLAFHALIDQQDQLGWHQILLGRFGTLWSDLQSAHLRHSPSTGGKHSGTSWILSMIITIWTAVQAQWEVRNKIKHGDTDATRLTSKLAQVLRETEALYELKHSTLPCDQAAFYPSFAIHQASLTTYTDLRAWVNTWRPTFIRSVKDAKEQGVAQQQPIDQYFPPHATLPSTPNHP
;
A
#
# COMPACT_ATOMS: atom_id res chain seq x y z
N CYS A 1 -6.05 -34.95 -23.90
CA CYS A 1 -5.03 -34.83 -22.86
C CYS A 1 -5.27 -33.57 -22.03
N SER A 2 -5.16 -33.68 -20.74
CA SER A 2 -5.21 -32.57 -19.79
C SER A 2 -3.94 -32.58 -18.93
N GLY A 3 -3.51 -31.44 -18.43
CA GLY A 3 -2.31 -31.34 -17.64
C GLY A 3 -2.15 -29.99 -16.95
N PRO A 4 -1.20 -29.87 -16.00
CA PRO A 4 -1.02 -28.64 -15.25
C PRO A 4 -0.41 -27.53 -16.11
N ALA A 5 -0.87 -26.31 -15.88
CA ALA A 5 -0.14 -25.12 -16.27
C ALA A 5 0.72 -24.62 -15.10
N TYR A 6 1.92 -24.10 -15.38
CA TYR A 6 2.90 -23.74 -14.36
C TYR A 6 3.17 -22.23 -14.34
N GLY A 7 3.23 -21.62 -13.17
CA GLY A 7 3.56 -20.22 -12.96
C GLY A 7 3.03 -19.67 -11.62
N ARG A 8 3.60 -18.57 -11.10
CA ARG A 8 3.21 -17.97 -9.82
C ARG A 8 1.77 -17.43 -9.81
N GLN A 9 1.28 -16.94 -10.93
CA GLN A 9 -0.08 -16.42 -11.08
C GLN A 9 -0.67 -16.99 -12.37
N MET A 10 -1.15 -18.22 -12.28
CA MET A 10 -1.78 -18.87 -13.42
C MET A 10 -3.07 -18.15 -13.78
N LYS A 11 -3.07 -17.61 -14.99
CA LYS A 11 -4.25 -17.05 -15.64
C LYS A 11 -4.65 -17.96 -16.78
N SER A 12 -5.90 -17.89 -17.23
CA SER A 12 -6.40 -18.59 -18.41
C SER A 12 -5.45 -18.46 -19.60
N TYR A 13 -4.92 -17.26 -19.86
CA TYR A 13 -3.95 -17.00 -20.91
C TYR A 13 -2.75 -17.98 -20.90
N ARG A 14 -2.17 -18.23 -19.72
CA ARG A 14 -1.02 -19.14 -19.61
C ARG A 14 -1.45 -20.60 -19.77
N ALA A 15 -2.61 -20.97 -19.24
CA ALA A 15 -3.18 -22.32 -19.38
C ALA A 15 -3.46 -22.63 -20.87
N GLU A 16 -4.10 -21.70 -21.57
CA GLU A 16 -4.30 -21.79 -23.04
C GLU A 16 -2.98 -21.93 -23.79
N GLY A 17 -1.96 -21.15 -23.40
CA GLY A 17 -0.63 -21.25 -24.00
C GLY A 17 0.00 -22.63 -23.80
N TYR A 18 -0.15 -23.25 -22.64
CA TYR A 18 0.29 -24.64 -22.42
C TYR A 18 -0.51 -25.63 -23.26
N GLY A 19 -1.81 -25.44 -23.40
CA GLY A 19 -2.67 -26.27 -24.26
C GLY A 19 -2.18 -26.27 -25.71
N VAL A 20 -1.99 -25.09 -26.30
CA VAL A 20 -1.49 -24.91 -27.67
C VAL A 20 -0.09 -25.51 -27.83
N LEU A 21 0.83 -25.23 -26.90
CA LEU A 21 2.20 -25.77 -26.97
C LEU A 21 2.23 -27.27 -26.85
N SER A 22 1.46 -27.86 -25.94
CA SER A 22 1.40 -29.31 -25.73
C SER A 22 0.85 -30.01 -26.97
N LEU A 23 -0.20 -29.46 -27.58
CA LEU A 23 -0.76 -30.01 -28.81
C LEU A 23 0.22 -29.96 -29.98
N LEU A 24 0.89 -28.82 -30.21
CA LEU A 24 1.90 -28.68 -31.24
C LEU A 24 3.06 -29.71 -31.08
N ARG A 25 3.57 -29.84 -29.85
CA ARG A 25 4.62 -30.80 -29.51
C ARG A 25 4.15 -32.22 -29.68
N PHE A 26 2.94 -32.55 -29.23
CA PHE A 26 2.38 -33.88 -29.37
C PHE A 26 2.30 -34.28 -30.85
N ILE A 27 1.75 -33.43 -31.71
CA ILE A 27 1.66 -33.72 -33.17
C ILE A 27 3.05 -33.86 -33.75
N TYR A 28 3.96 -32.93 -33.47
CA TYR A 28 5.33 -33.01 -34.01
C TYR A 28 6.02 -34.30 -33.61
N HIS A 29 5.99 -34.70 -32.36
CA HIS A 29 6.65 -35.93 -31.88
C HIS A 29 5.97 -37.20 -32.38
N LEU A 30 4.61 -37.22 -32.45
CA LEU A 30 3.85 -38.36 -32.97
C LEU A 30 4.26 -38.67 -34.43
N TYR A 31 4.25 -37.67 -35.30
CA TYR A 31 4.62 -37.85 -36.70
C TYR A 31 6.12 -38.21 -36.86
N THR A 32 6.97 -37.62 -36.04
CA THR A 32 8.39 -37.97 -36.00
C THR A 32 8.60 -39.42 -35.56
N PHE A 33 7.91 -39.86 -34.54
CA PHE A 33 7.98 -41.23 -34.02
C PHE A 33 7.44 -42.27 -35.02
N CYS A 34 6.35 -41.94 -35.68
CA CYS A 34 5.75 -42.81 -36.68
C CYS A 34 6.50 -42.79 -38.05
N HIS A 35 7.57 -42.02 -38.15
CA HIS A 35 8.29 -41.80 -39.42
C HIS A 35 7.39 -41.38 -40.59
N THR A 36 6.30 -40.67 -40.28
CA THR A 36 5.35 -40.16 -41.29
C THR A 36 5.59 -38.66 -41.52
N PRO A 37 5.36 -38.15 -42.74
CA PRO A 37 5.53 -36.74 -43.02
C PRO A 37 4.54 -35.90 -42.21
N LEU A 38 4.99 -34.75 -41.68
CA LEU A 38 4.12 -33.80 -41.00
C LEU A 38 3.02 -33.30 -41.93
N PRO A 39 1.79 -33.00 -41.41
CA PRO A 39 0.69 -32.56 -42.25
C PRO A 39 1.01 -31.22 -42.93
N ALA A 40 0.72 -31.12 -44.21
CA ALA A 40 0.92 -29.91 -45.01
C ALA A 40 -0.01 -28.75 -44.60
N ALA A 41 -1.16 -29.06 -44.01
CA ALA A 41 -2.13 -28.08 -43.50
C ALA A 41 -2.65 -28.52 -42.11
N LEU A 42 -2.23 -27.77 -41.08
CA LEU A 42 -2.70 -28.00 -39.72
C LEU A 42 -3.43 -26.73 -39.26
N ARG A 43 -4.69 -26.88 -38.79
CA ARG A 43 -5.49 -25.82 -38.20
C ARG A 43 -5.62 -26.08 -36.73
N LEU A 44 -5.27 -25.10 -35.89
CA LEU A 44 -5.41 -25.13 -34.42
C LEU A 44 -6.33 -24.04 -34.01
N PHE A 45 -7.32 -24.36 -33.21
CA PHE A 45 -8.34 -23.45 -32.71
C PHE A 45 -8.08 -23.14 -31.24
N CYS A 46 -8.13 -21.85 -30.87
CA CYS A 46 -7.94 -21.39 -29.50
C CYS A 46 -8.81 -20.16 -29.26
N ASP A 47 -9.40 -20.04 -28.09
CA ASP A 47 -10.25 -18.93 -27.69
C ASP A 47 -9.47 -17.73 -27.14
N SER A 48 -8.19 -17.89 -26.84
CA SER A 48 -7.33 -16.80 -26.37
C SER A 48 -6.79 -15.94 -27.53
N LYS A 49 -7.61 -14.98 -27.99
CA LYS A 49 -7.21 -14.05 -29.06
C LYS A 49 -5.88 -13.36 -28.77
N SER A 50 -5.66 -12.91 -27.52
CA SER A 50 -4.42 -12.22 -27.13
C SER A 50 -3.17 -13.10 -27.22
N LEU A 51 -3.30 -14.41 -27.00
CA LEU A 51 -2.21 -15.37 -27.20
C LEU A 51 -1.88 -15.53 -28.68
N LEU A 52 -2.89 -15.68 -29.52
CA LEU A 52 -2.73 -15.84 -30.96
C LEU A 52 -2.12 -14.58 -31.58
N ASP A 53 -2.62 -13.39 -31.24
CA ASP A 53 -2.12 -12.11 -31.76
C ASP A 53 -0.63 -11.91 -31.41
N LYS A 54 -0.23 -12.22 -30.17
CA LYS A 54 1.19 -12.17 -29.78
C LYS A 54 2.05 -13.20 -30.51
N THR A 55 1.54 -14.42 -30.65
CA THR A 55 2.27 -15.48 -31.36
C THR A 55 2.44 -15.13 -32.83
N HIS A 56 1.39 -14.63 -33.50
CA HIS A 56 1.48 -14.17 -34.90
C HIS A 56 2.45 -13.00 -35.05
N THR A 57 2.42 -12.03 -34.12
CA THR A 57 3.36 -10.91 -34.12
C THR A 57 4.81 -11.42 -34.05
N TYR A 58 5.08 -12.38 -33.17
CA TYR A 58 6.42 -12.94 -33.02
C TYR A 58 6.85 -13.80 -34.21
N LEU A 59 5.93 -14.54 -34.81
CA LEU A 59 6.21 -15.31 -36.03
C LEU A 59 6.58 -14.38 -37.20
N ARG A 60 5.90 -13.23 -37.31
CA ARG A 60 6.16 -12.22 -38.36
C ARG A 60 7.45 -11.44 -38.11
N TYR A 61 7.77 -11.13 -36.83
CA TYR A 61 8.94 -10.34 -36.46
C TYR A 61 9.85 -11.15 -35.53
N PRO A 62 10.76 -11.99 -36.09
CA PRO A 62 11.58 -12.92 -35.32
C PRO A 62 12.65 -12.22 -34.47
N ARG A 63 12.98 -10.97 -34.77
CA ARG A 63 13.85 -10.14 -33.92
C ARG A 63 13.03 -9.42 -32.89
N TYR A 64 13.42 -9.52 -31.63
CA TYR A 64 12.75 -8.87 -30.50
C TYR A 64 13.73 -7.95 -29.79
N TYR A 65 13.17 -6.88 -29.21
CA TYR A 65 13.94 -5.99 -28.37
C TYR A 65 14.19 -6.65 -27.00
N PRO A 66 15.26 -6.24 -26.25
CA PRO A 66 15.59 -6.82 -24.96
C PRO A 66 14.42 -6.81 -23.96
N ASN A 67 13.55 -5.81 -24.01
CA ASN A 67 12.38 -5.70 -23.13
C ASN A 67 11.21 -6.62 -23.54
N THR A 68 11.24 -7.23 -24.70
CA THR A 68 10.19 -8.17 -25.15
C THR A 68 10.13 -9.39 -24.24
N THR A 69 11.26 -9.85 -23.73
CA THR A 69 11.37 -10.98 -22.79
C THR A 69 10.72 -10.68 -21.43
N LEU A 70 10.45 -9.41 -21.12
CA LEU A 70 9.74 -8.96 -19.90
C LEU A 70 8.22 -8.85 -20.10
N GLN A 71 7.72 -9.19 -21.29
CA GLN A 71 6.27 -9.27 -21.49
C GLN A 71 5.68 -10.46 -20.70
N PRO A 72 4.43 -10.34 -20.21
CA PRO A 72 3.79 -11.44 -19.51
C PRO A 72 3.76 -12.71 -20.34
N ASP A 73 4.16 -13.83 -19.72
CA ASP A 73 4.12 -15.18 -20.30
C ASP A 73 4.88 -15.33 -21.62
N TRP A 74 5.91 -14.52 -21.79
CA TRP A 74 6.76 -14.51 -22.98
C TRP A 74 7.40 -15.88 -23.27
N ASP A 75 7.79 -16.62 -22.23
CA ASP A 75 8.36 -17.95 -22.33
C ASP A 75 7.48 -18.93 -23.12
N ILE A 76 6.18 -18.89 -22.88
CA ILE A 76 5.19 -19.71 -23.59
C ILE A 76 5.05 -19.26 -25.04
N VAL A 77 4.87 -17.96 -25.28
CA VAL A 77 4.71 -17.39 -26.63
C VAL A 77 5.92 -17.71 -27.50
N GLN A 78 7.12 -17.52 -26.95
CA GLN A 78 8.36 -17.83 -27.63
C GLN A 78 8.46 -19.31 -27.96
N GLN A 79 8.11 -20.20 -27.03
CA GLN A 79 8.19 -21.63 -27.22
C GLN A 79 7.14 -22.13 -28.24
N ILE A 80 5.93 -21.58 -28.24
CA ILE A 80 4.93 -21.88 -29.28
C ILE A 80 5.46 -21.51 -30.65
N ALA A 81 6.01 -20.31 -30.82
CA ALA A 81 6.52 -19.85 -32.10
C ALA A 81 7.73 -20.68 -32.60
N ILE A 82 8.64 -21.08 -31.70
CA ILE A 82 9.75 -21.97 -32.04
C ILE A 82 9.21 -23.33 -32.48
N THR A 83 8.26 -23.90 -31.75
CA THR A 83 7.67 -25.21 -32.09
C THR A 83 6.90 -25.13 -33.41
N THR A 84 6.17 -24.03 -33.65
CA THR A 84 5.45 -23.79 -34.92
C THR A 84 6.40 -23.82 -36.13
N ARG A 85 7.63 -23.31 -35.99
CA ARG A 85 8.64 -23.30 -37.07
C ARG A 85 9.25 -24.67 -37.37
N LEU A 86 9.03 -25.68 -36.55
CA LEU A 86 9.45 -27.05 -36.80
C LEU A 86 8.60 -27.74 -37.89
N PHE A 87 7.41 -27.19 -38.18
CA PHE A 87 6.52 -27.73 -39.19
C PHE A 87 6.94 -27.24 -40.59
N PRO A 88 6.88 -28.09 -41.64
CA PRO A 88 7.21 -27.71 -43.02
C PRO A 88 6.35 -26.53 -43.51
N THR A 89 5.07 -26.56 -43.16
CA THR A 89 4.12 -25.46 -43.36
C THR A 89 3.67 -24.99 -42.01
N SER A 90 3.73 -23.67 -41.75
CA SER A 90 3.36 -23.11 -40.46
C SER A 90 1.89 -23.42 -40.15
N PRO A 91 1.58 -24.02 -38.99
CA PRO A 91 0.22 -24.27 -38.57
C PRO A 91 -0.62 -22.98 -38.50
N HIS A 92 -1.87 -23.04 -38.94
CA HIS A 92 -2.82 -21.95 -38.89
C HIS A 92 -3.43 -21.89 -37.49
N LEU A 93 -3.07 -20.86 -36.72
CA LEU A 93 -3.63 -20.60 -35.42
C LEU A 93 -4.88 -19.70 -35.59
N ILE A 94 -6.04 -20.24 -35.27
CA ILE A 94 -7.34 -19.63 -35.56
C ILE A 94 -8.08 -19.33 -34.25
N HIS A 95 -8.57 -18.11 -34.12
CA HIS A 95 -9.40 -17.73 -32.97
C HIS A 95 -10.80 -18.30 -33.09
N VAL A 96 -11.28 -18.93 -32.02
CA VAL A 96 -12.67 -19.37 -31.84
C VAL A 96 -13.28 -18.61 -30.65
N LYS A 97 -14.55 -18.26 -30.71
CA LYS A 97 -15.22 -17.53 -29.62
C LYS A 97 -15.45 -18.51 -28.47
N ALA A 98 -15.08 -18.07 -27.24
CA ALA A 98 -15.36 -18.83 -26.02
C ALA A 98 -16.84 -18.87 -25.65
N HIS A 99 -17.26 -19.85 -24.85
CA HIS A 99 -18.59 -19.95 -24.22
C HIS A 99 -19.75 -19.84 -25.19
N GLN A 100 -19.67 -20.46 -26.37
CA GLN A 100 -20.76 -20.45 -27.34
C GLN A 100 -21.91 -21.36 -26.96
N ASP A 101 -21.66 -22.36 -26.11
CA ASP A 101 -22.62 -23.28 -25.51
C ASP A 101 -23.58 -22.62 -24.51
N ASP A 102 -23.30 -21.40 -24.07
CA ASP A 102 -24.24 -20.60 -23.26
C ASP A 102 -25.46 -20.10 -24.07
N ALA A 103 -25.34 -20.01 -25.38
CA ALA A 103 -26.37 -19.44 -26.27
C ALA A 103 -26.92 -20.42 -27.32
N VAL A 104 -26.18 -21.48 -27.64
CA VAL A 104 -26.52 -22.45 -28.69
C VAL A 104 -26.30 -23.87 -28.17
N THR A 105 -27.17 -24.82 -28.51
CA THR A 105 -27.00 -26.22 -28.09
C THR A 105 -25.71 -26.81 -28.67
N PHE A 106 -25.03 -27.67 -27.88
CA PHE A 106 -23.75 -28.26 -28.30
C PHE A 106 -23.78 -28.92 -29.68
N ALA A 107 -24.91 -29.61 -30.02
CA ALA A 107 -25.06 -30.31 -31.29
C ALA A 107 -25.14 -29.35 -32.51
N ASP A 108 -25.63 -28.15 -32.30
CA ASP A 108 -25.82 -27.11 -33.34
C ASP A 108 -24.58 -26.20 -33.51
N LEU A 109 -23.58 -26.37 -32.64
CA LEU A 109 -22.31 -25.63 -32.75
C LEU A 109 -21.46 -26.13 -33.92
N PRO A 110 -20.69 -25.25 -34.59
CA PRO A 110 -19.63 -25.67 -35.51
C PRO A 110 -18.62 -26.59 -34.81
N VAL A 111 -18.03 -27.52 -35.57
CA VAL A 111 -17.08 -28.52 -35.02
C VAL A 111 -15.96 -27.89 -34.20
N GLU A 112 -15.44 -26.75 -34.66
CA GLU A 112 -14.40 -25.98 -33.96
C GLU A 112 -14.83 -25.53 -32.58
N SER A 113 -16.07 -25.08 -32.46
CA SER A 113 -16.67 -24.63 -31.18
C SER A 113 -16.98 -25.82 -30.26
N GLN A 114 -17.47 -26.94 -30.83
CA GLN A 114 -17.66 -28.17 -30.06
C GLN A 114 -16.34 -28.68 -29.46
N LEU A 115 -15.25 -28.64 -30.23
CA LEU A 115 -13.92 -29.04 -29.77
C LEU A 115 -13.41 -28.10 -28.65
N ASN A 116 -13.68 -26.79 -28.74
CA ASN A 116 -13.32 -25.82 -27.69
C ASN A 116 -14.09 -26.08 -26.40
N VAL A 117 -15.41 -26.31 -26.47
CA VAL A 117 -16.25 -26.64 -25.30
C VAL A 117 -15.77 -27.94 -24.63
N ARG A 118 -15.38 -28.95 -25.40
CA ARG A 118 -14.81 -30.20 -24.89
C ARG A 118 -13.46 -29.96 -24.20
N ALA A 119 -12.60 -29.12 -24.77
CA ALA A 119 -11.33 -28.78 -24.15
C ALA A 119 -11.52 -28.07 -22.80
N ASP A 120 -12.47 -27.13 -22.72
CA ASP A 120 -12.87 -26.46 -21.48
C ASP A 120 -13.41 -27.42 -20.42
N THR A 121 -14.23 -28.38 -20.83
CA THR A 121 -14.75 -29.42 -19.94
C THR A 121 -13.63 -30.25 -19.35
N LEU A 122 -12.71 -30.73 -20.18
CA LEU A 122 -11.54 -31.52 -19.75
C LEU A 122 -10.63 -30.70 -18.80
N ALA A 123 -10.47 -29.41 -19.04
CA ALA A 123 -9.70 -28.53 -18.16
C ALA A 123 -10.39 -28.34 -16.79
N LYS A 124 -11.70 -28.17 -16.76
CA LYS A 124 -12.51 -28.09 -15.54
C LYS A 124 -12.45 -29.39 -14.73
N GLU A 125 -12.63 -30.54 -15.38
CA GLU A 125 -12.51 -31.86 -14.76
C GLU A 125 -11.13 -32.10 -14.17
N TYR A 126 -10.06 -31.76 -14.90
CA TYR A 126 -8.70 -31.86 -14.40
C TYR A 126 -8.48 -30.99 -13.16
N ASN A 127 -8.94 -29.76 -13.16
CA ASN A 127 -8.84 -28.86 -12.00
C ASN A 127 -9.62 -29.36 -10.78
N ALA A 128 -10.77 -30.02 -10.99
CA ALA A 128 -11.58 -30.57 -9.91
C ALA A 128 -10.97 -31.82 -9.27
N THR A 129 -10.27 -32.65 -10.06
CA THR A 129 -9.72 -33.94 -9.61
C THR A 129 -8.26 -33.87 -9.14
N SER A 130 -7.52 -32.84 -9.53
CA SER A 130 -6.09 -32.77 -9.26
C SER A 130 -5.79 -31.96 -7.99
N ASN A 131 -5.19 -32.62 -7.00
CA ASN A 131 -4.54 -31.94 -5.85
C ASN A 131 -3.22 -31.28 -6.36
N HIS A 132 -3.33 -30.07 -6.89
CA HIS A 132 -2.20 -29.34 -7.42
C HIS A 132 -1.31 -28.82 -6.28
N LYS A 133 -0.39 -29.65 -5.80
CA LYS A 133 0.83 -29.13 -5.18
C LYS A 133 1.63 -28.45 -6.27
N THR A 134 1.95 -27.18 -6.07
CA THR A 134 2.76 -26.36 -6.98
C THR A 134 4.06 -27.07 -7.31
N SER A 135 4.11 -27.76 -8.44
CA SER A 135 5.35 -28.31 -8.96
C SER A 135 6.22 -27.16 -9.46
N ALA A 136 7.55 -27.32 -9.34
CA ALA A 136 8.49 -26.36 -9.90
C ALA A 136 8.18 -26.13 -11.39
N VAL A 137 8.10 -24.89 -11.83
CA VAL A 137 7.86 -24.55 -13.23
C VAL A 137 9.02 -25.04 -14.08
N PRO A 138 8.79 -25.93 -15.06
CA PRO A 138 9.87 -26.42 -15.91
C PRO A 138 10.46 -25.26 -16.71
N ARG A 139 11.79 -25.23 -16.80
CA ARG A 139 12.48 -24.28 -17.66
C ARG A 139 12.19 -24.62 -19.14
N MET A 140 11.67 -23.65 -19.87
CA MET A 140 11.49 -23.81 -21.31
C MET A 140 12.85 -23.81 -22.01
N PRO A 141 13.06 -24.65 -23.02
CA PRO A 141 14.36 -24.75 -23.75
C PRO A 141 14.87 -23.41 -24.30
N CYS A 142 13.95 -22.51 -24.65
CA CYS A 142 14.30 -21.20 -25.20
C CYS A 142 14.66 -20.13 -24.12
N ASN A 143 14.44 -20.43 -22.86
CA ASN A 143 14.67 -19.46 -21.79
C ASN A 143 16.15 -19.39 -21.41
N ALA A 144 16.77 -18.24 -21.65
CA ALA A 144 18.13 -17.95 -21.18
C ALA A 144 18.19 -17.86 -19.64
N ALA A 145 17.16 -17.29 -19.02
CA ALA A 145 17.05 -17.10 -17.57
C ALA A 145 15.61 -17.20 -17.09
N GLN A 146 15.43 -17.58 -15.82
CA GLN A 146 14.15 -17.55 -15.12
C GLN A 146 14.30 -16.70 -13.86
N LEU A 147 13.27 -15.86 -13.57
CA LEU A 147 13.19 -15.15 -12.31
C LEU A 147 12.39 -15.99 -11.31
N HIS A 148 13.01 -16.24 -10.15
CA HIS A 148 12.34 -16.89 -9.03
C HIS A 148 12.23 -15.93 -7.86
N CYS A 149 11.04 -15.88 -7.24
CA CYS A 149 10.78 -15.16 -5.99
C CYS A 149 10.08 -16.11 -5.02
N GLN A 150 10.62 -16.29 -3.82
CA GLN A 150 10.08 -17.19 -2.80
C GLN A 150 9.83 -18.62 -3.34
N GLY A 151 10.80 -19.16 -4.10
CA GLY A 151 10.70 -20.50 -4.67
C GLY A 151 9.72 -20.65 -5.84
N GLN A 152 9.04 -19.60 -6.26
CA GLN A 152 8.09 -19.61 -7.36
C GLN A 152 8.63 -18.88 -8.59
N THR A 153 8.45 -19.47 -9.78
CA THR A 153 8.84 -18.82 -11.04
C THR A 153 7.90 -17.67 -11.36
N VAL A 154 8.47 -16.49 -11.59
CA VAL A 154 7.75 -15.29 -12.00
C VAL A 154 7.66 -15.26 -13.51
N THR A 155 6.43 -15.27 -14.05
CA THR A 155 6.17 -15.28 -15.50
C THR A 155 5.45 -14.03 -15.98
N SER A 156 5.00 -13.18 -15.04
CA SER A 156 4.30 -11.94 -15.35
C SER A 156 4.50 -10.91 -14.24
N ARG A 157 4.17 -9.64 -14.52
CA ARG A 157 4.26 -8.54 -13.55
C ARG A 157 5.63 -8.42 -12.87
N TYR A 158 6.70 -8.69 -13.60
CA TYR A 158 8.08 -8.72 -13.10
C TYR A 158 8.42 -7.50 -12.22
N ARG A 159 8.17 -6.28 -12.72
CA ARG A 159 8.48 -5.04 -11.99
C ARG A 159 7.76 -4.96 -10.65
N SER A 160 6.46 -5.26 -10.61
CA SER A 160 5.68 -5.20 -9.36
C SER A 160 6.09 -6.30 -8.39
N THR A 161 6.42 -7.48 -8.91
CA THR A 161 6.88 -8.61 -8.10
C THR A 161 8.26 -8.32 -7.47
N ILE A 162 9.23 -7.89 -8.28
CA ILE A 162 10.57 -7.52 -7.77
C ILE A 162 10.45 -6.40 -6.72
N ARG A 163 9.64 -5.37 -7.00
CA ARG A 163 9.42 -4.27 -6.06
C ARG A 163 8.79 -4.78 -4.76
N HIS A 164 7.82 -5.64 -4.84
CA HIS A 164 7.17 -6.23 -3.68
C HIS A 164 8.17 -7.03 -2.84
N GLU A 165 8.91 -7.94 -3.45
CA GLU A 165 9.89 -8.76 -2.73
C GLU A 165 11.03 -7.93 -2.10
N ALA A 166 11.49 -6.90 -2.80
CA ALA A 166 12.55 -6.03 -2.29
C ALA A 166 12.09 -5.14 -1.12
N LEU A 167 10.83 -4.69 -1.11
CA LEU A 167 10.33 -3.75 -0.10
C LEU A 167 9.64 -4.44 1.08
N THR A 168 9.11 -5.65 0.89
CA THR A 168 8.32 -6.34 1.94
C THR A 168 9.11 -6.57 3.23
N PRO A 169 10.38 -7.03 3.22
CA PRO A 169 11.14 -7.21 4.46
C PRO A 169 11.27 -5.90 5.25
N ALA A 170 11.72 -4.82 4.60
CA ALA A 170 11.89 -3.53 5.26
C ALA A 170 10.58 -2.96 5.81
N ILE A 171 9.46 -3.15 5.11
CA ILE A 171 8.14 -2.72 5.58
C ILE A 171 7.68 -3.56 6.78
N ARG A 172 7.94 -4.88 6.75
CA ARG A 172 7.64 -5.76 7.90
C ARG A 172 8.44 -5.33 9.12
N ASP A 173 9.75 -5.17 8.99
CA ASP A 173 10.64 -4.77 10.09
C ASP A 173 10.21 -3.40 10.67
N TYR A 174 9.95 -2.42 9.82
CA TYR A 174 9.43 -1.12 10.23
C TYR A 174 8.10 -1.23 10.99
N THR A 175 7.18 -2.07 10.50
CA THR A 175 5.85 -2.23 11.12
C THR A 175 5.96 -2.95 12.46
N MET A 176 6.79 -3.98 12.55
CA MET A 176 7.06 -4.70 13.79
C MET A 176 7.72 -3.78 14.83
N TYR A 177 8.77 -3.07 14.44
CA TYR A 177 9.45 -2.12 15.31
C TYR A 177 8.49 -1.06 15.88
N ARG A 178 7.64 -0.46 15.01
CA ARG A 178 6.72 0.60 15.44
C ARG A 178 5.62 0.15 16.38
N ASN A 179 5.20 -1.09 16.31
CA ASN A 179 4.09 -1.61 17.10
C ASN A 179 4.57 -2.57 18.17
N GLU A 180 5.89 -2.71 18.35
CA GLU A 180 6.51 -3.67 19.28
C GLU A 180 6.01 -5.10 19.03
N TRP A 181 5.80 -5.43 17.76
CA TRP A 181 5.26 -6.71 17.33
C TRP A 181 6.34 -7.74 17.07
N THR A 182 6.02 -8.99 17.37
CA THR A 182 6.75 -10.16 16.91
C THR A 182 6.37 -10.53 15.47
N HIS A 183 7.09 -11.46 14.87
CA HIS A 183 6.69 -12.05 13.57
C HIS A 183 5.30 -12.70 13.66
N ALA A 184 4.96 -13.36 14.77
CA ALA A 184 3.65 -13.95 14.99
C ALA A 184 2.53 -12.89 14.96
N ASN A 185 2.70 -11.76 15.65
CA ASN A 185 1.74 -10.65 15.60
C ASN A 185 1.55 -10.12 14.17
N MET A 186 2.65 -9.97 13.42
CA MET A 186 2.61 -9.51 12.04
C MET A 186 1.82 -10.46 11.13
N ASP A 187 1.94 -11.77 11.36
CA ASP A 187 1.26 -12.81 10.58
C ASP A 187 -0.22 -13.00 11.00
N MET A 188 -0.60 -12.56 12.20
CA MET A 188 -1.99 -12.54 12.66
C MET A 188 -2.85 -11.51 11.93
N VAL A 189 -2.27 -10.46 11.33
CA VAL A 189 -3.03 -9.40 10.69
C VAL A 189 -3.53 -9.82 9.31
N HIS A 190 -4.80 -9.52 8.99
CA HIS A 190 -5.41 -9.77 7.70
C HIS A 190 -5.01 -8.72 6.65
N TRP A 191 -3.75 -8.79 6.18
CA TRP A 191 -3.14 -7.80 5.27
C TRP A 191 -3.83 -7.70 3.92
N GLU A 192 -4.50 -8.75 3.47
CA GLU A 192 -5.22 -8.72 2.20
C GLU A 192 -6.38 -7.71 2.24
N ALA A 193 -7.25 -7.79 3.26
CA ALA A 193 -8.36 -6.85 3.44
C ALA A 193 -7.85 -5.42 3.64
N HIS A 194 -6.79 -5.23 4.45
CA HIS A 194 -6.14 -3.93 4.64
C HIS A 194 -5.66 -3.33 3.31
N SER A 195 -4.94 -4.10 2.52
CA SER A 195 -4.44 -3.69 1.20
C SER A 195 -5.56 -3.36 0.21
N GLN A 196 -6.64 -4.16 0.21
CA GLN A 196 -7.81 -3.89 -0.62
C GLN A 196 -8.52 -2.61 -0.19
N ALA A 197 -8.63 -2.33 1.11
CA ALA A 197 -9.22 -1.11 1.65
C ALA A 197 -8.44 0.14 1.22
N LEU A 198 -7.11 0.11 1.29
CA LEU A 198 -6.26 1.20 0.80
C LEU A 198 -6.42 1.46 -0.71
N ARG A 199 -6.61 0.41 -1.50
CA ARG A 199 -6.86 0.55 -2.94
C ARG A 199 -8.23 1.17 -3.24
N LYS A 200 -9.26 0.79 -2.50
CA LYS A 200 -10.63 1.32 -2.70
C LYS A 200 -10.78 2.77 -2.23
N ASN A 201 -10.00 3.20 -1.23
CA ASN A 201 -10.01 4.58 -0.71
C ASN A 201 -8.99 5.50 -1.40
N PHE A 202 -8.90 5.43 -2.71
CA PHE A 202 -7.89 6.17 -3.48
C PHE A 202 -7.91 7.69 -3.24
N LEU A 203 -9.09 8.30 -3.15
CA LEU A 203 -9.25 9.75 -2.93
C LEU A 203 -8.69 10.22 -1.58
N HIS A 204 -8.77 9.38 -0.55
CA HIS A 204 -8.33 9.72 0.81
C HIS A 204 -6.99 9.04 1.17
N ARG A 205 -6.32 8.45 0.19
CA ARG A 205 -5.11 7.64 0.41
C ARG A 205 -4.01 8.39 1.16
N THR A 206 -3.79 9.66 0.84
CA THR A 206 -2.75 10.48 1.51
C THR A 206 -3.07 10.68 2.99
N PHE A 207 -4.33 10.94 3.33
CA PHE A 207 -4.78 11.03 4.73
C PHE A 207 -4.58 9.70 5.44
N LEU A 208 -5.08 8.61 4.87
CA LEU A 208 -5.01 7.26 5.47
C LEU A 208 -3.58 6.80 5.70
N VAL A 209 -2.68 6.99 4.74
CA VAL A 209 -1.26 6.65 4.90
C VAL A 209 -0.65 7.45 6.06
N LYS A 210 -0.90 8.76 6.14
CA LYS A 210 -0.43 9.56 7.26
C LYS A 210 -1.02 9.12 8.60
N PHE A 211 -2.31 8.78 8.64
CA PHE A 211 -2.98 8.29 9.82
C PHE A 211 -2.41 6.95 10.31
N ILE A 212 -2.32 5.97 9.43
CA ILE A 212 -1.81 4.62 9.75
C ILE A 212 -0.36 4.68 10.24
N HIS A 213 0.46 5.56 9.65
CA HIS A 213 1.87 5.71 10.00
C HIS A 213 2.17 6.80 11.03
N ASP A 214 1.13 7.32 11.71
CA ASP A 214 1.26 8.36 12.74
C ASP A 214 2.03 9.61 12.22
N LYS A 215 1.65 10.07 11.02
CA LYS A 215 2.22 11.21 10.34
C LYS A 215 1.18 12.30 10.04
N LEU A 216 -0.01 12.22 10.69
CA LEU A 216 -0.95 13.34 10.64
C LEU A 216 -0.34 14.57 11.31
N PRO A 217 -0.63 15.77 10.80
CA PRO A 217 -0.12 17.01 11.37
C PRO A 217 -0.88 17.39 12.66
N VAL A 218 -0.83 16.51 13.64
CA VAL A 218 -1.26 16.76 15.04
C VAL A 218 -0.16 17.49 15.79
N GLY A 219 -0.45 18.01 16.96
CA GLY A 219 0.48 18.79 17.77
C GLY A 219 1.86 18.17 17.90
N LYS A 220 1.94 16.90 18.30
CA LYS A 220 3.18 16.11 18.41
C LYS A 220 4.01 16.08 17.11
N MET A 221 3.36 15.91 15.99
CA MET A 221 4.07 15.85 14.70
C MET A 221 4.53 17.23 14.23
N ILE A 222 3.77 18.26 14.52
CA ILE A 222 4.17 19.65 14.18
C ILE A 222 5.33 20.09 15.06
N ALA A 223 5.39 19.68 16.30
CA ALA A 223 6.48 19.96 17.25
C ALA A 223 7.85 19.51 16.72
N LEU A 224 7.91 18.40 15.97
CA LEU A 224 9.16 17.90 15.40
C LEU A 224 9.76 18.81 14.32
N TYR A 225 8.93 19.69 13.74
CA TYR A 225 9.34 20.55 12.62
C TYR A 225 9.31 22.05 12.94
N LYS A 226 8.58 22.45 14.03
CA LYS A 226 8.36 23.84 14.40
C LYS A 226 8.37 24.00 15.92
N ASN A 227 9.53 24.37 16.47
CA ASN A 227 9.71 24.55 17.92
C ASN A 227 8.82 25.64 18.55
N THR A 228 8.32 26.58 17.74
CA THR A 228 7.53 27.73 18.18
C THR A 228 6.02 27.50 18.11
N PHE A 229 5.57 26.27 17.82
CA PHE A 229 4.17 25.96 17.60
C PHE A 229 3.51 25.43 18.87
N ASP A 230 2.27 25.84 19.13
CA ASP A 230 1.45 25.26 20.20
C ASP A 230 1.11 23.82 19.86
N HIS A 231 1.51 22.89 20.72
CA HIS A 231 1.40 21.45 20.54
C HIS A 231 0.15 20.86 21.18
N ARG A 232 -0.64 21.71 21.87
CA ARG A 232 -1.87 21.28 22.52
C ARG A 232 -2.96 20.96 21.52
N CYS A 233 -3.90 20.16 21.96
CA CYS A 233 -5.09 19.83 21.17
C CYS A 233 -5.89 21.10 20.84
N PRO A 234 -6.24 21.35 19.58
CA PRO A 234 -7.01 22.55 19.23
C PRO A 234 -8.43 22.55 19.79
N SER A 235 -8.94 21.40 20.22
CA SER A 235 -10.30 21.26 20.78
C SER A 235 -10.33 21.48 22.28
N CYS A 236 -9.63 20.66 23.08
CA CYS A 236 -9.66 20.75 24.54
C CYS A 236 -8.61 21.70 25.12
N GLN A 237 -7.55 22.03 24.41
CA GLN A 237 -6.40 22.86 24.83
C GLN A 237 -5.61 22.33 26.04
N ASP A 238 -6.00 21.18 26.62
CA ASP A 238 -5.43 20.67 27.87
C ASP A 238 -4.25 19.77 27.65
N GLU A 239 -4.24 18.97 26.57
CA GLU A 239 -3.28 17.92 26.35
C GLU A 239 -2.47 18.11 25.06
N PHE A 240 -1.30 17.51 25.08
CA PHE A 240 -0.43 17.39 23.93
C PHE A 240 -1.09 16.48 22.87
N GLU A 241 -1.40 17.02 21.69
CA GLU A 241 -2.15 16.30 20.67
C GLU A 241 -1.27 15.27 19.96
N ASP A 242 -1.45 14.00 20.30
CA ASP A 242 -0.94 12.86 19.51
C ASP A 242 -2.09 12.11 18.80
N ARG A 243 -1.79 10.97 18.17
CA ARG A 243 -2.81 10.15 17.48
C ARG A 243 -3.82 9.56 18.46
N THR A 244 -3.39 9.13 19.64
CA THR A 244 -4.28 8.56 20.67
C THR A 244 -5.21 9.61 21.19
N HIS A 245 -4.69 10.78 21.58
CA HIS A 245 -5.50 11.91 22.01
C HIS A 245 -6.46 12.38 20.89
N PHE A 246 -6.01 12.44 19.64
CA PHE A 246 -6.87 12.74 18.49
C PHE A 246 -8.12 11.85 18.44
N LEU A 247 -8.03 10.58 18.78
CA LEU A 247 -9.12 9.62 18.76
C LEU A 247 -9.94 9.62 20.06
N ARG A 248 -9.34 10.00 21.21
CA ARG A 248 -9.92 9.95 22.55
C ARG A 248 -10.23 11.34 23.14
N CYS A 249 -10.05 12.42 22.38
CA CYS A 249 -10.22 13.78 22.89
C CYS A 249 -11.59 13.95 23.60
N PRO A 250 -11.62 14.39 24.86
CA PRO A 250 -12.86 14.48 25.67
C PRO A 250 -13.71 15.69 25.31
N HIS A 251 -13.31 16.53 24.39
CA HIS A 251 -14.08 17.75 24.05
C HIS A 251 -15.48 17.40 23.55
N PRO A 252 -16.52 18.14 23.97
CA PRO A 252 -17.91 17.83 23.63
C PRO A 252 -18.22 17.71 22.15
N GLU A 253 -17.56 18.46 21.28
CA GLU A 253 -17.70 18.34 19.81
C GLU A 253 -16.99 17.11 19.23
N ARG A 254 -16.11 16.48 20.01
CA ARG A 254 -15.29 15.35 19.58
C ARG A 254 -15.82 14.00 20.04
N VAL A 255 -16.47 13.94 21.19
CA VAL A 255 -17.01 12.69 21.77
C VAL A 255 -18.09 12.03 20.92
N PRO A 256 -19.02 12.75 20.26
CA PRO A 256 -20.11 12.11 19.52
C PRO A 256 -19.67 11.19 18.37
N TRP A 257 -18.46 11.36 17.86
CA TRP A 257 -17.98 10.52 16.74
C TRP A 257 -17.84 9.04 17.12
N GLN A 258 -17.56 8.73 18.40
CA GLN A 258 -17.44 7.35 18.87
C GLN A 258 -18.79 6.63 18.76
N LEU A 259 -19.87 7.30 19.17
CA LEU A 259 -21.23 6.80 19.01
C LEU A 259 -21.64 6.70 17.53
N GLN A 260 -21.25 7.71 16.73
CA GLN A 260 -21.47 7.69 15.28
C GLN A 260 -20.75 6.54 14.61
N LEU A 261 -19.51 6.23 15.03
CA LEU A 261 -18.74 5.07 14.56
C LEU A 261 -19.48 3.76 14.90
N ALA A 262 -19.89 3.57 16.15
CA ALA A 262 -20.65 2.38 16.56
C ALA A 262 -21.95 2.23 15.76
N THR A 263 -22.68 3.33 15.56
CA THR A 263 -23.91 3.36 14.74
C THR A 263 -23.62 3.00 13.28
N ALA A 264 -22.53 3.51 12.70
CA ALA A 264 -22.13 3.19 11.33
C ALA A 264 -21.74 1.71 11.17
N ILE A 265 -21.06 1.13 12.16
CA ILE A 265 -20.72 -0.29 12.19
C ILE A 265 -22.00 -1.13 12.25
N ARG A 266 -22.94 -0.83 13.16
CA ARG A 266 -24.26 -1.51 13.26
C ARG A 266 -24.99 -1.47 11.93
N LYS A 267 -25.22 -0.28 11.39
CA LYS A 267 -25.88 -0.08 10.10
C LYS A 267 -25.22 -0.87 8.97
N ARG A 268 -23.90 -0.97 9.01
CA ARG A 268 -23.16 -1.74 7.99
C ARG A 268 -23.37 -3.24 8.16
N CYS A 269 -23.32 -3.75 9.39
CA CYS A 269 -23.56 -5.15 9.70
C CYS A 269 -24.99 -5.59 9.40
N ASP A 270 -25.98 -4.71 9.57
CA ASP A 270 -27.37 -4.98 9.20
C ASP A 270 -27.56 -5.17 7.69
N ASN A 271 -26.73 -4.52 6.89
CA ASN A 271 -26.79 -4.60 5.42
C ASN A 271 -25.97 -5.73 4.80
N ILE A 272 -25.20 -6.49 5.60
CA ILE A 272 -24.39 -7.61 5.12
C ILE A 272 -24.56 -8.78 6.09
N PRO A 273 -24.63 -10.03 5.59
CA PRO A 273 -24.71 -11.19 6.47
C PRO A 273 -23.53 -11.18 7.44
N THR A 274 -23.81 -10.99 8.72
CA THR A 274 -22.80 -10.92 9.79
C THR A 274 -23.05 -12.03 10.80
N ARG A 275 -22.00 -12.74 11.21
CA ARG A 275 -22.09 -13.75 12.25
C ARG A 275 -22.51 -13.08 13.58
N PRO A 276 -23.47 -13.63 14.32
CA PRO A 276 -23.85 -13.12 15.64
C PRO A 276 -22.62 -12.90 16.53
N TYR A 277 -22.66 -11.91 17.39
CA TYR A 277 -21.60 -11.42 18.30
C TYR A 277 -20.39 -10.73 17.63
N LEU A 278 -20.06 -10.93 16.35
CA LEU A 278 -18.90 -10.25 15.74
C LEU A 278 -19.04 -8.72 15.78
N MET A 279 -20.25 -8.24 15.52
CA MET A 279 -20.54 -6.80 15.59
C MET A 279 -20.36 -6.25 17.00
N ASP A 280 -20.92 -6.96 17.99
CA ASP A 280 -20.90 -6.52 19.40
C ASP A 280 -19.47 -6.56 19.93
N ILE A 281 -18.72 -7.63 19.69
CA ILE A 281 -17.29 -7.74 20.03
C ILE A 281 -16.48 -6.58 19.43
N LEU A 282 -16.75 -6.21 18.17
CA LEU A 282 -16.05 -5.11 17.51
C LEU A 282 -16.35 -3.77 18.17
N ILE A 283 -17.62 -3.49 18.46
CA ILE A 283 -18.05 -2.24 19.05
C ILE A 283 -17.58 -2.12 20.51
N ASP A 284 -17.74 -3.19 21.28
CA ASP A 284 -17.35 -3.20 22.70
C ASP A 284 -15.84 -3.13 22.86
N GLY A 285 -15.07 -3.85 22.03
CA GLY A 285 -13.62 -3.74 22.05
C GLY A 285 -13.10 -2.34 21.75
N LEU A 286 -13.74 -1.63 20.81
CA LEU A 286 -13.43 -0.23 20.54
C LEU A 286 -13.89 0.69 21.70
N THR A 287 -15.06 0.42 22.29
CA THR A 287 -15.58 1.21 23.42
C THR A 287 -14.69 1.08 24.65
N HIS A 288 -14.25 -0.13 24.99
CA HIS A 288 -13.28 -0.36 26.07
C HIS A 288 -11.95 0.35 25.78
N TRP A 289 -11.47 0.28 24.54
CA TRP A 289 -10.26 1.01 24.18
C TRP A 289 -10.44 2.53 24.31
N PHE A 290 -11.58 3.12 23.90
CA PHE A 290 -11.85 4.55 24.08
C PHE A 290 -11.90 4.96 25.54
N ALA A 291 -12.48 4.11 26.39
CA ALA A 291 -12.60 4.36 27.82
C ALA A 291 -11.34 4.02 28.63
N ASP A 292 -10.30 3.48 27.97
CA ASP A 292 -9.07 2.98 28.62
C ASP A 292 -9.34 1.91 29.68
N THR A 293 -10.27 1.00 29.38
CA THR A 293 -10.66 -0.12 30.24
C THR A 293 -10.33 -1.46 29.58
N ALA A 294 -10.14 -2.50 30.39
CA ALA A 294 -9.89 -3.85 29.90
C ALA A 294 -11.14 -4.45 29.26
N PHE A 295 -10.97 -5.18 28.16
CA PHE A 295 -12.07 -5.94 27.54
C PHE A 295 -12.35 -7.21 28.33
N ILE A 296 -13.63 -7.52 28.56
CA ILE A 296 -14.10 -8.68 29.37
C ILE A 296 -14.58 -9.75 28.41
N LYS A 297 -13.69 -10.68 28.03
CA LYS A 297 -14.01 -11.73 27.05
C LYS A 297 -15.00 -12.78 27.57
N GLU A 298 -15.11 -12.95 28.88
CA GLU A 298 -16.01 -13.87 29.55
C GLU A 298 -17.49 -13.54 29.33
N GLU A 299 -17.82 -12.34 28.91
CA GLU A 299 -19.18 -11.94 28.51
C GLU A 299 -19.61 -12.53 27.17
N TYR A 300 -18.68 -13.13 26.44
CA TYR A 300 -18.93 -13.70 25.11
C TYR A 300 -18.78 -15.22 25.09
N PRO A 301 -19.47 -15.91 24.16
CA PRO A 301 -19.35 -17.37 24.03
C PRO A 301 -17.89 -17.79 23.77
N LEU A 302 -17.49 -18.94 24.36
CA LEU A 302 -16.13 -19.48 24.28
C LEU A 302 -15.59 -19.58 22.83
N ALA A 303 -16.47 -19.78 21.85
CA ALA A 303 -16.12 -19.85 20.43
C ALA A 303 -15.49 -18.55 19.88
N PHE A 304 -15.60 -17.42 20.60
CA PHE A 304 -15.02 -16.13 20.21
C PHE A 304 -13.79 -15.75 21.03
N HIS A 305 -13.48 -16.46 22.10
CA HIS A 305 -12.36 -16.10 22.98
C HIS A 305 -11.02 -16.04 22.23
N ALA A 306 -10.74 -17.00 21.35
CA ALA A 306 -9.53 -16.99 20.55
C ALA A 306 -9.41 -15.76 19.62
N LEU A 307 -10.53 -15.28 19.07
CA LEU A 307 -10.58 -14.06 18.26
C LEU A 307 -10.29 -12.83 19.13
N ILE A 308 -10.91 -12.76 20.32
CA ILE A 308 -10.72 -11.65 21.26
C ILE A 308 -9.27 -11.62 21.72
N ASP A 309 -8.71 -12.76 22.14
CA ASP A 309 -7.32 -12.89 22.56
C ASP A 309 -6.35 -12.49 21.42
N GLN A 310 -6.63 -12.87 20.17
CA GLN A 310 -5.82 -12.46 19.03
C GLN A 310 -5.88 -10.95 18.80
N GLN A 311 -7.05 -10.34 18.89
CA GLN A 311 -7.18 -8.89 18.69
C GLN A 311 -6.62 -8.09 19.87
N ASP A 312 -6.75 -8.59 21.08
CA ASP A 312 -6.16 -7.97 22.28
C ASP A 312 -4.62 -7.98 22.20
N GLN A 313 -4.04 -9.10 21.77
CA GLN A 313 -2.60 -9.19 21.53
C GLN A 313 -2.11 -8.26 20.43
N LEU A 314 -2.90 -7.99 19.39
CA LEU A 314 -2.59 -6.98 18.37
C LEU A 314 -2.79 -5.56 18.90
N GLY A 315 -3.73 -5.37 19.80
CA GLY A 315 -4.24 -4.11 20.34
C GLY A 315 -5.51 -3.64 19.61
N TRP A 316 -6.54 -3.26 20.35
CA TRP A 316 -7.83 -2.81 19.81
C TRP A 316 -7.72 -1.55 18.95
N HIS A 317 -6.78 -0.65 19.25
CA HIS A 317 -6.50 0.53 18.42
C HIS A 317 -6.05 0.17 16.98
N GLN A 318 -5.51 -1.01 16.78
CA GLN A 318 -5.07 -1.46 15.45
C GLN A 318 -6.26 -1.65 14.48
N ILE A 319 -7.44 -1.94 15.01
CA ILE A 319 -8.68 -1.97 14.24
C ILE A 319 -8.96 -0.62 13.57
N LEU A 320 -8.75 0.50 14.30
CA LEU A 320 -8.90 1.86 13.75
C LEU A 320 -7.87 2.11 12.63
N LEU A 321 -6.72 1.46 12.68
CA LEU A 321 -5.70 1.50 11.62
C LEU A 321 -5.98 0.49 10.48
N GLY A 322 -7.11 -0.23 10.54
CA GLY A 322 -7.50 -1.23 9.55
C GLY A 322 -6.78 -2.57 9.68
N ARG A 323 -6.21 -2.87 10.85
CA ARG A 323 -5.45 -4.10 11.10
C ARG A 323 -6.26 -5.05 11.98
N PHE A 324 -7.13 -5.80 11.33
CA PHE A 324 -7.93 -6.85 11.94
C PHE A 324 -7.12 -8.14 12.02
N GLY A 325 -7.33 -8.95 13.06
CA GLY A 325 -6.82 -10.31 13.13
C GLY A 325 -7.45 -11.23 12.06
N THR A 326 -6.74 -12.27 11.65
CA THR A 326 -7.23 -13.24 10.65
C THR A 326 -8.48 -13.99 11.11
N LEU A 327 -8.61 -14.26 12.40
CA LEU A 327 -9.76 -14.98 12.98
C LEU A 327 -11.10 -14.29 12.74
N TRP A 328 -11.13 -12.96 12.56
CA TRP A 328 -12.36 -12.27 12.13
C TRP A 328 -12.87 -12.79 10.78
N SER A 329 -11.95 -12.94 9.81
CA SER A 329 -12.29 -13.50 8.49
C SER A 329 -12.71 -14.94 8.56
N ASP A 330 -12.01 -15.74 9.36
CA ASP A 330 -12.22 -17.19 9.43
C ASP A 330 -13.60 -17.52 10.03
N LEU A 331 -13.94 -16.87 11.16
CA LEU A 331 -15.23 -17.03 11.80
C LEU A 331 -16.39 -16.54 10.93
N GLN A 332 -16.21 -15.41 10.26
CA GLN A 332 -17.21 -14.88 9.34
C GLN A 332 -17.37 -15.78 8.11
N SER A 333 -16.28 -16.29 7.53
CA SER A 333 -16.33 -17.23 6.40
C SER A 333 -16.96 -18.55 6.76
N ALA A 334 -16.71 -19.07 7.98
CA ALA A 334 -17.38 -20.27 8.48
C ALA A 334 -18.88 -20.07 8.58
N HIS A 335 -19.35 -18.93 9.09
CA HIS A 335 -20.77 -18.59 9.16
C HIS A 335 -21.43 -18.55 7.76
N LEU A 336 -20.78 -17.90 6.80
CA LEU A 336 -21.30 -17.74 5.44
C LEU A 336 -21.42 -19.06 4.68
N ARG A 337 -20.55 -20.04 4.95
CA ARG A 337 -20.64 -21.38 4.33
C ARG A 337 -21.90 -22.14 4.74
N HIS A 338 -22.46 -21.86 5.91
CA HIS A 338 -23.65 -22.51 6.43
C HIS A 338 -24.94 -21.73 6.14
N SER A 339 -24.86 -20.56 5.50
CA SER A 339 -26.00 -19.71 5.16
C SER A 339 -26.39 -19.89 3.68
N PRO A 340 -27.54 -20.48 3.36
CA PRO A 340 -27.91 -20.82 1.98
C PRO A 340 -28.24 -19.62 1.07
N SER A 341 -28.35 -18.42 1.63
CA SER A 341 -28.90 -17.25 0.92
C SER A 341 -27.87 -16.33 0.24
N THR A 342 -26.57 -16.62 0.30
CA THR A 342 -25.55 -15.61 -0.03
C THR A 342 -24.85 -15.76 -1.39
N GLY A 343 -25.25 -16.75 -2.22
CA GLY A 343 -24.82 -16.83 -3.64
C GLY A 343 -23.35 -16.54 -3.94
N GLY A 344 -22.42 -16.90 -3.05
CA GLY A 344 -20.97 -16.78 -3.26
C GLY A 344 -20.39 -15.35 -3.29
N LYS A 345 -21.21 -14.30 -3.12
CA LYS A 345 -20.78 -12.90 -3.22
C LYS A 345 -20.09 -12.35 -1.97
N HIS A 346 -20.25 -13.01 -0.82
CA HIS A 346 -19.73 -12.57 0.46
C HIS A 346 -18.66 -13.53 0.99
N SER A 347 -17.58 -12.97 1.54
CA SER A 347 -16.49 -13.70 2.21
C SER A 347 -16.09 -12.98 3.50
N GLY A 348 -15.39 -13.67 4.40
CA GLY A 348 -14.85 -13.03 5.60
C GLY A 348 -13.93 -11.86 5.26
N THR A 349 -13.11 -11.99 4.21
CA THR A 349 -12.27 -10.90 3.68
C THR A 349 -13.11 -9.70 3.25
N SER A 350 -14.22 -9.92 2.53
CA SER A 350 -15.10 -8.83 2.08
C SER A 350 -15.82 -8.15 3.25
N TRP A 351 -16.13 -8.90 4.31
CA TRP A 351 -16.70 -8.35 5.55
C TRP A 351 -15.69 -7.44 6.25
N ILE A 352 -14.45 -7.92 6.51
CA ILE A 352 -13.38 -7.10 7.10
C ILE A 352 -13.13 -5.85 6.27
N LEU A 353 -13.00 -5.99 4.95
CA LEU A 353 -12.83 -4.88 4.03
C LEU A 353 -13.92 -3.81 4.21
N SER A 354 -15.17 -4.26 4.38
CA SER A 354 -16.31 -3.38 4.60
C SER A 354 -16.21 -2.64 5.95
N MET A 355 -15.80 -3.34 7.01
CA MET A 355 -15.58 -2.73 8.33
C MET A 355 -14.45 -1.70 8.29
N ILE A 356 -13.32 -2.01 7.66
CA ILE A 356 -12.19 -1.08 7.52
C ILE A 356 -12.64 0.21 6.81
N ILE A 357 -13.38 0.09 5.71
CA ILE A 357 -13.86 1.27 4.96
C ILE A 357 -14.80 2.11 5.83
N THR A 358 -15.73 1.48 6.56
CA THR A 358 -16.67 2.16 7.46
C THR A 358 -15.91 2.91 8.56
N ILE A 359 -14.95 2.26 9.22
CA ILE A 359 -14.12 2.85 10.27
C ILE A 359 -13.30 4.03 9.74
N TRP A 360 -12.63 3.86 8.61
CA TRP A 360 -11.80 4.93 8.04
C TRP A 360 -12.60 6.14 7.58
N THR A 361 -13.82 5.93 7.11
CA THR A 361 -14.75 7.03 6.80
C THR A 361 -15.11 7.83 8.07
N ALA A 362 -15.39 7.15 9.17
CA ALA A 362 -15.68 7.81 10.46
C ALA A 362 -14.46 8.54 11.03
N VAL A 363 -13.27 7.93 10.95
CA VAL A 363 -12.02 8.58 11.40
C VAL A 363 -11.70 9.81 10.57
N GLN A 364 -11.97 9.78 9.27
CA GLN A 364 -11.79 10.94 8.40
C GLN A 364 -12.77 12.07 8.76
N ALA A 365 -14.04 11.75 8.99
CA ALA A 365 -15.02 12.75 9.43
C ALA A 365 -14.56 13.41 10.75
N GLN A 366 -14.02 12.63 11.68
CA GLN A 366 -13.44 13.16 12.92
C GLN A 366 -12.23 14.09 12.66
N TRP A 367 -11.42 13.77 11.68
CA TRP A 367 -10.31 14.63 11.25
C TRP A 367 -10.81 15.97 10.67
N GLU A 368 -11.90 15.94 9.93
CA GLU A 368 -12.52 17.14 9.39
C GLU A 368 -13.10 18.04 10.51
N VAL A 369 -13.77 17.46 11.53
CA VAL A 369 -14.22 18.19 12.71
C VAL A 369 -13.04 18.87 13.42
N ARG A 370 -11.97 18.12 13.70
CA ARG A 370 -10.74 18.68 14.30
C ARG A 370 -10.17 19.83 13.49
N ASN A 371 -10.14 19.70 12.15
CA ASN A 371 -9.60 20.74 11.28
C ASN A 371 -10.51 21.97 11.22
N LYS A 372 -11.82 21.80 11.27
CA LYS A 372 -12.76 22.91 11.39
C LYS A 372 -12.51 23.72 12.66
N ILE A 373 -12.35 23.05 13.80
CA ILE A 373 -12.02 23.72 15.07
C ILE A 373 -10.69 24.48 14.95
N LYS A 374 -9.66 23.86 14.36
CA LYS A 374 -8.33 24.48 14.27
C LYS A 374 -8.23 25.61 13.25
N HIS A 375 -8.89 25.49 12.12
CA HIS A 375 -8.68 26.35 10.95
C HIS A 375 -9.90 27.19 10.57
N GLY A 376 -11.05 26.95 11.17
CA GLY A 376 -12.33 27.55 10.83
C GLY A 376 -13.15 26.74 9.83
N ASP A 377 -14.44 27.03 9.79
CA ASP A 377 -15.44 26.27 9.02
C ASP A 377 -15.66 26.83 7.62
N THR A 378 -15.56 28.16 7.45
CA THR A 378 -15.72 28.82 6.15
C THR A 378 -14.37 29.12 5.49
N ASP A 379 -14.36 29.34 4.18
CA ASP A 379 -13.15 29.74 3.46
C ASP A 379 -12.60 31.08 3.99
N ALA A 380 -13.49 32.00 4.42
CA ALA A 380 -13.09 33.25 5.04
C ALA A 380 -12.38 33.02 6.39
N THR A 381 -12.95 32.20 7.28
CA THR A 381 -12.32 31.88 8.57
C THR A 381 -11.04 31.06 8.40
N ARG A 382 -10.97 30.18 7.41
CA ARG A 382 -9.75 29.45 7.05
C ARG A 382 -8.66 30.41 6.54
N LEU A 383 -9.02 31.36 5.71
CA LEU A 383 -8.08 32.37 5.20
C LEU A 383 -7.57 33.26 6.32
N THR A 384 -8.44 33.73 7.22
CA THR A 384 -8.08 34.49 8.41
C THR A 384 -7.12 33.71 9.31
N SER A 385 -7.41 32.44 9.58
CA SER A 385 -6.53 31.58 10.38
C SER A 385 -5.16 31.38 9.72
N LYS A 386 -5.12 31.14 8.40
CA LYS A 386 -3.87 31.04 7.63
C LYS A 386 -3.09 32.34 7.64
N LEU A 387 -3.75 33.47 7.47
CA LEU A 387 -3.13 34.80 7.52
C LEU A 387 -2.53 35.05 8.92
N ALA A 388 -3.26 34.80 9.99
CA ALA A 388 -2.77 34.93 11.36
C ALA A 388 -1.55 34.02 11.62
N GLN A 389 -1.54 32.80 11.07
CA GLN A 389 -0.40 31.91 11.18
C GLN A 389 0.83 32.46 10.45
N VAL A 390 0.67 32.92 9.21
CA VAL A 390 1.80 33.47 8.43
C VAL A 390 2.34 34.76 9.05
N LEU A 391 1.46 35.58 9.62
CA LEU A 391 1.88 36.77 10.37
C LEU A 391 2.78 36.42 11.56
N ARG A 392 2.41 35.43 12.35
CA ARG A 392 3.29 34.95 13.46
C ARG A 392 4.62 34.38 12.93
N GLU A 393 4.59 33.64 11.82
CA GLU A 393 5.84 33.14 11.19
C GLU A 393 6.72 34.32 10.72
N THR A 394 6.12 35.38 10.21
CA THR A 394 6.80 36.58 9.78
C THR A 394 7.42 37.32 10.97
N GLU A 395 6.64 37.53 12.04
CA GLU A 395 7.10 38.16 13.28
C GLU A 395 8.31 37.42 13.87
N ALA A 396 8.22 36.10 13.99
CA ALA A 396 9.33 35.26 14.46
C ALA A 396 10.59 35.38 13.60
N LEU A 397 10.44 35.62 12.29
CA LEU A 397 11.60 35.92 11.43
C LEU A 397 12.18 37.29 11.72
N TYR A 398 11.37 38.33 11.98
CA TYR A 398 11.86 39.66 12.35
C TYR A 398 12.58 39.66 13.70
N GLU A 399 12.21 38.80 14.65
CA GLU A 399 12.94 38.63 15.92
C GLU A 399 14.39 38.14 15.70
N LEU A 400 14.67 37.44 14.61
CA LEU A 400 16.01 36.97 14.26
C LEU A 400 16.93 38.07 13.76
N LYS A 401 16.44 39.30 13.47
CA LYS A 401 17.17 40.39 12.84
C LYS A 401 18.52 40.64 13.50
N HIS A 402 18.57 40.75 14.82
CA HIS A 402 19.79 41.05 15.56
C HIS A 402 20.77 39.88 15.65
N SER A 403 20.32 38.68 15.27
CA SER A 403 21.12 37.46 15.26
C SER A 403 21.67 37.12 13.86
N THR A 404 21.28 37.87 12.83
CA THR A 404 21.77 37.67 11.46
C THR A 404 23.04 38.47 11.18
N LEU A 405 23.77 38.12 10.12
CA LEU A 405 24.91 38.90 9.65
C LEU A 405 24.49 40.34 9.33
N PRO A 406 25.36 41.35 9.57
CA PRO A 406 25.04 42.74 9.29
C PRO A 406 24.64 43.02 7.83
N CYS A 407 25.23 42.31 6.87
CA CYS A 407 24.90 42.44 5.45
C CYS A 407 23.47 42.00 5.12
N ASP A 408 22.89 41.06 5.89
CA ASP A 408 21.56 40.53 5.64
C ASP A 408 20.48 41.31 6.43
N GLN A 409 20.86 42.16 7.38
CA GLN A 409 19.91 42.95 8.15
C GLN A 409 19.12 43.95 7.30
N ALA A 410 19.66 44.38 6.17
CA ALA A 410 18.94 45.23 5.23
C ALA A 410 17.68 44.56 4.65
N ALA A 411 17.62 43.24 4.58
CA ALA A 411 16.47 42.52 4.11
C ALA A 411 15.25 42.62 5.05
N PHE A 412 15.44 43.07 6.28
CA PHE A 412 14.35 43.35 7.24
C PHE A 412 13.78 44.78 7.11
N TYR A 413 14.12 45.49 6.04
CA TYR A 413 13.50 46.77 5.72
C TYR A 413 12.39 46.56 4.69
N PRO A 414 11.23 47.20 4.82
CA PRO A 414 10.80 48.04 5.93
C PRO A 414 10.57 47.29 7.26
N SER A 415 10.28 48.02 8.34
CA SER A 415 9.94 47.37 9.64
C SER A 415 8.75 46.41 9.52
N PHE A 416 8.64 45.48 10.46
CA PHE A 416 7.54 44.49 10.45
C PHE A 416 6.14 45.15 10.37
N ALA A 417 5.92 46.25 11.08
CA ALA A 417 4.64 46.96 11.06
C ALA A 417 4.30 47.51 9.65
N ILE A 418 5.26 48.09 8.95
CA ILE A 418 5.06 48.58 7.57
C ILE A 418 4.89 47.42 6.62
N HIS A 419 5.68 46.39 6.78
CA HIS A 419 5.57 45.17 5.97
C HIS A 419 4.23 44.47 6.14
N GLN A 420 3.75 44.39 7.38
CA GLN A 420 2.43 43.85 7.71
C GLN A 420 1.31 44.68 7.07
N ALA A 421 1.42 45.99 7.07
CA ALA A 421 0.42 46.88 6.46
C ALA A 421 0.43 46.85 4.93
N SER A 422 1.59 46.62 4.30
CA SER A 422 1.77 46.59 2.85
C SER A 422 1.38 45.22 2.24
N LEU A 423 1.57 44.12 2.99
CA LEU A 423 1.25 42.75 2.57
C LEU A 423 -0.13 42.33 3.12
N THR A 424 -1.16 42.71 2.41
CA THR A 424 -2.55 42.48 2.83
C THR A 424 -3.06 41.07 2.53
N THR A 425 -2.41 40.34 1.66
CA THR A 425 -2.86 38.99 1.27
C THR A 425 -2.01 37.89 1.91
N TYR A 426 -2.67 36.74 2.18
CA TYR A 426 -1.99 35.52 2.61
C TYR A 426 -0.90 35.10 1.62
N THR A 427 -1.16 35.26 0.31
CA THR A 427 -0.27 34.82 -0.77
C THR A 427 1.03 35.60 -0.73
N ASP A 428 0.97 36.91 -0.56
CA ASP A 428 2.13 37.79 -0.55
C ASP A 428 3.02 37.55 0.67
N LEU A 429 2.41 37.50 1.87
CA LEU A 429 3.13 37.14 3.09
C LEU A 429 3.77 35.75 3.01
N ARG A 430 3.05 34.79 2.45
CA ARG A 430 3.59 33.43 2.29
C ARG A 430 4.76 33.37 1.32
N ALA A 431 4.66 34.11 0.22
CA ALA A 431 5.76 34.24 -0.74
C ALA A 431 7.00 34.87 -0.07
N TRP A 432 6.80 35.95 0.70
CA TRP A 432 7.88 36.60 1.44
C TRP A 432 8.57 35.64 2.43
N VAL A 433 7.79 34.95 3.27
CA VAL A 433 8.33 33.96 4.23
C VAL A 433 9.11 32.86 3.51
N ASN A 434 8.58 32.33 2.41
CA ASN A 434 9.26 31.26 1.66
C ASN A 434 10.57 31.72 1.04
N THR A 435 10.64 32.98 0.59
CA THR A 435 11.84 33.57 -0.01
C THR A 435 12.92 33.84 1.03
N TRP A 436 12.55 34.47 2.16
CA TRP A 436 13.55 34.99 3.10
C TRP A 436 13.93 34.04 4.24
N ARG A 437 13.02 33.13 4.63
CA ARG A 437 13.29 32.19 5.72
C ARG A 437 14.57 31.37 5.57
N PRO A 438 14.90 30.78 4.39
CA PRO A 438 16.14 30.03 4.24
C PRO A 438 17.36 30.92 4.39
N THR A 439 17.28 32.15 3.89
CA THR A 439 18.38 33.15 3.96
C THR A 439 18.63 33.55 5.40
N PHE A 440 17.59 33.91 6.17
CA PHE A 440 17.75 34.31 7.56
C PHE A 440 18.25 33.19 8.46
N ILE A 441 17.75 31.97 8.28
CA ILE A 441 18.24 30.80 9.04
C ILE A 441 19.72 30.55 8.76
N ARG A 442 20.16 30.67 7.49
CA ARG A 442 21.56 30.53 7.11
C ARG A 442 22.39 31.64 7.73
N SER A 443 21.96 32.90 7.60
CA SER A 443 22.64 34.07 8.14
C SER A 443 22.85 34.00 9.65
N VAL A 444 21.85 33.51 10.40
CA VAL A 444 22.00 33.29 11.86
C VAL A 444 23.04 32.20 12.15
N LYS A 445 23.05 31.13 11.36
CA LYS A 445 24.06 30.07 11.51
C LYS A 445 25.47 30.62 11.23
N ASP A 446 25.62 31.31 10.11
CA ASP A 446 26.91 31.88 9.69
C ASP A 446 27.42 32.95 10.69
N ALA A 447 26.53 33.79 11.23
CA ALA A 447 26.85 34.73 12.28
C ALA A 447 27.36 34.07 13.57
N LYS A 448 26.75 32.96 13.98
CA LYS A 448 27.21 32.16 15.12
C LYS A 448 28.58 31.54 14.86
N GLU A 449 28.81 31.00 13.68
CA GLU A 449 30.08 30.38 13.29
C GLU A 449 31.18 31.44 13.23
N GLN A 450 30.92 32.63 12.68
CA GLN A 450 31.87 33.75 12.68
C GLN A 450 32.13 34.28 14.09
N GLY A 451 31.12 34.39 14.94
CA GLY A 451 31.27 34.76 16.34
C GLY A 451 32.15 33.80 17.12
N VAL A 452 32.00 32.51 16.87
CA VAL A 452 32.88 31.47 17.46
C VAL A 452 34.29 31.55 16.89
N ALA A 453 34.44 31.80 15.58
CA ALA A 453 35.75 31.94 14.93
C ALA A 453 36.49 33.21 15.35
N GLN A 454 35.76 34.27 15.74
CA GLN A 454 36.34 35.49 16.29
C GLN A 454 36.71 35.43 17.79
N GLN A 455 36.15 34.41 18.49
CA GLN A 455 36.61 34.11 19.86
C GLN A 455 37.95 33.40 19.75
N GLN A 456 39.03 34.16 19.90
CA GLN A 456 40.34 33.53 20.01
C GLN A 456 40.38 32.63 21.23
N PRO A 457 40.97 31.42 21.14
CA PRO A 457 41.17 30.56 22.30
C PRO A 457 41.86 31.33 23.40
N ILE A 458 41.42 31.17 24.64
CA ILE A 458 42.01 31.85 25.82
C ILE A 458 43.52 31.71 25.89
N ASP A 459 44.07 30.61 25.40
CA ASP A 459 45.50 30.33 25.31
C ASP A 459 46.30 31.30 24.40
N GLN A 460 45.64 32.01 23.48
CA GLN A 460 46.25 33.02 22.66
C GLN A 460 46.39 34.39 23.39
N TYR A 461 45.55 34.63 24.41
CA TYR A 461 45.66 35.79 25.28
C TYR A 461 46.61 35.57 26.46
N PHE A 462 46.87 34.33 26.81
CA PHE A 462 47.83 33.94 27.84
C PHE A 462 48.81 32.93 27.25
N PRO A 463 49.87 33.41 26.52
CA PRO A 463 50.90 32.50 26.05
C PRO A 463 51.50 31.77 27.25
N PRO A 464 51.76 30.46 27.15
CA PRO A 464 52.39 29.74 28.25
C PRO A 464 53.67 30.47 28.66
N HIS A 465 53.79 30.77 29.95
CA HIS A 465 54.96 31.48 30.49
C HIS A 465 56.22 30.85 29.93
N ALA A 466 57.02 31.67 29.23
CA ALA A 466 58.32 31.27 28.80
C ALA A 466 59.08 30.75 30.03
N THR A 467 59.51 29.53 30.02
CA THR A 467 60.37 28.94 31.02
C THR A 467 61.58 29.84 31.19
N LEU A 468 61.70 30.47 32.35
CA LEU A 468 62.87 31.21 32.71
C LEU A 468 64.09 30.31 32.51
N PRO A 469 65.14 30.80 31.84
CA PRO A 469 66.35 29.99 31.70
C PRO A 469 66.94 29.74 33.06
N SER A 470 67.16 28.44 33.32
CA SER A 470 67.86 27.97 34.53
C SER A 470 69.19 28.72 34.67
N THR A 471 69.34 29.45 35.79
CA THR A 471 70.63 30.07 36.17
C THR A 471 71.75 29.03 36.23
N PRO A 472 72.90 29.26 35.61
CA PRO A 472 74.01 28.32 35.75
C PRO A 472 74.55 28.37 37.17
N ASN A 473 74.66 27.21 37.80
CA ASN A 473 75.42 27.03 39.01
C ASN A 473 76.86 27.39 38.76
N HIS A 474 77.39 28.41 39.52
CA HIS A 474 78.80 28.64 39.68
C HIS A 474 79.32 28.02 40.97
N PRO A 475 80.59 27.60 41.00
CA PRO A 475 81.20 26.49 41.77
C PRO A 475 81.32 26.67 43.26
#